data_3a3cdc091ea5351a89f27b6e25d313c9
#
_entry.id   3a3cdc091ea5351a89f27b6e25d313c9
#
_cell.length_a   1.000
_cell.length_b   1.000
_cell.length_c   1.000
_cell.angle_alpha   90.00
_cell.angle_beta   90.00
_cell.angle_gamma   90.00
#
_symmetry.space_group_name_H-M   'P 1'
#
loop_
_entity.id
_entity.type
_entity.pdbx_description
1 polymer ?
#
loop_
_entity_poly.entity_id
_entity_poly.type
_entity_poly.pdbx_seq_one_letter_code
_entity_poly.pdbx_strand_id
1 'polypeptide(L)'
;SYLIALQWIYNLSYLLLFLFGLIALLLLASVVGTMQPVSSGVPVGQVFLDYPAHDSGILPGDYIVMIDDSDIGNIDDLGNKLSAYVPDDIVQVDIVRKTGPHSFSVTLAEHPDYDDRAFLGVVSLPIDPSVVLNQYQNAFGLSSSMLIYLTFPTGNQILVPYSDFMSLFYTSSIGDVAIPLANAFFWIWFINFNLGIFNSLPIYPLDGGQAFRRFLYRFFGNKLQDNTVIIISRLVTILVVFMVISIFVFPYLLS
;
A
#
# COMPACT_ATOMS: atom_id res chain seq x y z
N SER A 1 29.03 -0.33 37.70
CA SER A 1 28.43 0.97 37.27
C SER A 1 28.47 1.17 35.77
N TYR A 2 29.55 0.85 35.04
CA TYR A 2 29.66 1.02 33.58
C TYR A 2 28.67 0.15 32.78
N LEU A 3 28.51 -1.13 33.16
CA LEU A 3 27.55 -2.05 32.51
C LEU A 3 26.10 -1.61 32.71
N ILE A 4 25.75 -1.02 33.85
CA ILE A 4 24.42 -0.47 34.10
C ILE A 4 24.18 0.74 33.20
N ALA A 5 25.14 1.63 33.04
CA ALA A 5 25.05 2.80 32.15
C ALA A 5 24.88 2.39 30.67
N LEU A 6 25.66 1.40 30.20
CA LEU A 6 25.49 0.84 28.86
C LEU A 6 24.08 0.26 28.65
N GLN A 7 23.56 -0.48 29.63
CA GLN A 7 22.20 -1.04 29.57
C GLN A 7 21.12 0.06 29.44
N TRP A 8 21.27 1.17 30.17
CA TRP A 8 20.38 2.33 30.08
C TRP A 8 20.45 3.00 28.70
N ILE A 9 21.65 3.15 28.13
CA ILE A 9 21.84 3.70 26.81
C ILE A 9 21.17 2.83 25.74
N TYR A 10 21.33 1.50 25.81
CA TYR A 10 20.66 0.59 24.90
C TYR A 10 19.13 0.67 25.00
N ASN A 11 18.57 0.61 26.21
CA ASN A 11 17.13 0.72 26.43
C ASN A 11 16.56 2.05 25.93
N LEU A 12 17.28 3.14 26.13
CA LEU A 12 16.92 4.47 25.64
C LEU A 12 16.93 4.54 24.11
N SER A 13 17.91 3.91 23.45
CA SER A 13 17.99 3.87 21.99
C SER A 13 16.77 3.18 21.36
N TYR A 14 16.31 2.05 21.93
CA TYR A 14 15.12 1.37 21.44
C TYR A 14 13.85 2.19 21.64
N LEU A 15 13.72 2.84 22.79
CA LEU A 15 12.59 3.74 23.05
C LEU A 15 12.58 4.90 22.05
N LEU A 16 13.74 5.47 21.74
CA LEU A 16 13.87 6.55 20.77
C LEU A 16 13.55 6.09 19.35
N LEU A 17 14.01 4.90 18.93
CA LEU A 17 13.68 4.33 17.62
C LEU A 17 12.17 4.06 17.50
N PHE A 18 11.55 3.50 18.53
CA PHE A 18 10.10 3.28 18.56
C PHE A 18 9.31 4.58 18.49
N LEU A 19 9.70 5.59 19.27
CA LEU A 19 9.12 6.93 19.23
C LEU A 19 9.29 7.58 17.86
N PHE A 20 10.45 7.45 17.25
CA PHE A 20 10.73 7.99 15.93
C PHE A 20 9.86 7.32 14.85
N GLY A 21 9.70 6.01 14.92
CA GLY A 21 8.77 5.27 14.08
C GLY A 21 7.32 5.73 14.27
N LEU A 22 6.87 5.90 15.52
CA LEU A 22 5.53 6.38 15.82
C LEU A 22 5.29 7.82 15.29
N ILE A 23 6.26 8.71 15.46
CA ILE A 23 6.20 10.06 14.90
C ILE A 23 6.08 10.00 13.37
N ALA A 24 6.89 9.16 12.71
CA ALA A 24 6.81 8.99 11.27
C ALA A 24 5.44 8.48 10.81
N LEU A 25 4.82 7.56 11.56
CA LEU A 25 3.46 7.08 11.30
C LEU A 25 2.41 8.20 11.41
N LEU A 26 2.51 9.04 12.44
CA LEU A 26 1.61 10.18 12.62
C LEU A 26 1.77 11.23 11.51
N LEU A 27 3.02 11.47 11.09
CA LEU A 27 3.32 12.36 9.96
C LEU A 27 2.81 11.78 8.65
N LEU A 28 2.98 10.47 8.42
CA LEU A 28 2.39 9.77 7.28
C LEU A 28 0.87 9.96 7.23
N ALA A 29 0.19 9.71 8.34
CA ALA A 29 -1.26 9.90 8.43
C ALA A 29 -1.68 11.35 8.15
N SER A 30 -0.91 12.31 8.66
CA SER A 30 -1.17 13.73 8.41
C SER A 30 -1.02 14.07 6.93
N VAL A 31 0.01 13.55 6.25
CA VAL A 31 0.19 13.76 4.80
C VAL A 31 -0.92 13.10 4.00
N VAL A 32 -1.24 11.84 4.29
CA VAL A 32 -2.35 11.11 3.63
C VAL A 32 -3.69 11.83 3.85
N GLY A 33 -3.90 12.43 5.01
CA GLY A 33 -5.08 13.24 5.31
C GLY A 33 -5.24 14.49 4.44
N THR A 34 -4.16 14.96 3.78
CA THR A 34 -4.22 16.08 2.84
C THR A 34 -4.53 15.67 1.40
N MET A 35 -4.54 14.37 1.13
CA MET A 35 -4.70 13.81 -0.22
C MET A 35 -6.17 13.62 -0.56
N GLN A 36 -6.45 13.67 -1.87
CA GLN A 36 -7.75 13.35 -2.44
C GLN A 36 -7.56 12.76 -3.85
N PRO A 37 -8.51 11.97 -4.37
CA PRO A 37 -8.50 11.57 -5.77
C PRO A 37 -8.50 12.78 -6.68
N VAL A 38 -7.93 12.66 -7.87
CA VAL A 38 -7.91 13.75 -8.89
C VAL A 38 -9.33 14.14 -9.29
N SER A 39 -10.21 13.14 -9.42
CA SER A 39 -11.63 13.35 -9.75
C SER A 39 -12.49 12.18 -9.23
N SER A 40 -13.81 12.33 -9.32
CA SER A 40 -14.78 11.25 -9.33
C SER A 40 -15.00 10.80 -10.77
N GLY A 41 -15.32 9.52 -11.00
CA GLY A 41 -15.50 8.94 -12.33
C GLY A 41 -14.73 7.64 -12.47
N VAL A 42 -14.53 7.18 -13.70
CA VAL A 42 -13.82 5.92 -13.98
C VAL A 42 -12.33 6.18 -14.14
N PRO A 43 -11.48 5.71 -13.20
CA PRO A 43 -10.03 5.85 -13.30
C PRO A 43 -9.47 4.94 -14.39
N VAL A 44 -8.78 5.50 -15.37
CA VAL A 44 -8.13 4.77 -16.46
C VAL A 44 -6.81 4.19 -15.97
N GLY A 45 -6.78 2.88 -15.80
CA GLY A 45 -5.59 2.14 -15.38
C GLY A 45 -4.66 1.80 -16.55
N GLN A 46 -5.24 1.44 -17.69
CA GLN A 46 -4.50 1.10 -18.91
C GLN A 46 -5.28 1.58 -20.14
N VAL A 47 -4.52 1.92 -21.19
CA VAL A 47 -5.04 2.22 -22.51
C VAL A 47 -4.43 1.24 -23.50
N PHE A 48 -5.25 0.59 -24.31
CA PHE A 48 -4.77 -0.32 -25.35
C PHE A 48 -4.20 0.46 -26.53
N LEU A 49 -3.03 0.05 -27.00
CA LEU A 49 -2.42 0.58 -28.21
C LEU A 49 -3.31 0.26 -29.42
N ASP A 50 -3.33 1.18 -30.40
CA ASP A 50 -4.11 1.04 -31.64
C ASP A 50 -5.64 0.99 -31.44
N TYR A 51 -6.12 1.48 -30.28
CA TYR A 51 -7.54 1.66 -29.98
C TYR A 51 -7.92 3.13 -29.80
N PRO A 52 -9.20 3.48 -29.94
CA PRO A 52 -9.67 4.87 -29.99
C PRO A 52 -9.20 5.77 -28.84
N ALA A 53 -9.17 5.25 -27.61
CA ALA A 53 -8.70 6.00 -26.46
C ALA A 53 -7.24 6.43 -26.59
N HIS A 54 -6.36 5.52 -27.07
CA HIS A 54 -4.94 5.81 -27.30
C HIS A 54 -4.78 6.89 -28.39
N ASP A 55 -5.46 6.72 -29.53
CA ASP A 55 -5.33 7.59 -30.68
C ASP A 55 -5.87 9.01 -30.41
N SER A 56 -6.84 9.09 -29.50
CA SER A 56 -7.42 10.36 -29.04
C SER A 56 -6.58 11.07 -27.99
N GLY A 57 -5.58 10.40 -27.38
CA GLY A 57 -4.72 10.98 -26.36
C GLY A 57 -5.23 10.82 -24.92
N ILE A 58 -6.15 9.90 -24.67
CA ILE A 58 -6.50 9.44 -23.32
C ILE A 58 -5.32 8.64 -22.76
N LEU A 59 -4.96 8.88 -21.52
CA LEU A 59 -3.77 8.30 -20.89
C LEU A 59 -4.11 7.57 -19.58
N PRO A 60 -3.29 6.62 -19.15
CA PRO A 60 -3.36 6.10 -17.79
C PRO A 60 -3.23 7.25 -16.76
N GLY A 61 -4.09 7.24 -15.74
CA GLY A 61 -4.18 8.34 -14.77
C GLY A 61 -5.33 9.32 -15.02
N ASP A 62 -5.98 9.26 -16.20
CA ASP A 62 -7.18 10.04 -16.47
C ASP A 62 -8.38 9.45 -15.74
N TYR A 63 -9.38 10.30 -15.46
CA TYR A 63 -10.70 9.90 -15.00
C TYR A 63 -11.73 10.23 -16.08
N ILE A 64 -12.42 9.24 -16.62
CA ILE A 64 -13.57 9.45 -17.50
C ILE A 64 -14.72 9.93 -16.63
N VAL A 65 -15.20 11.13 -16.87
CA VAL A 65 -16.24 11.77 -16.06
C VAL A 65 -17.54 11.96 -16.82
N MET A 66 -17.50 12.00 -18.16
CA MET A 66 -18.69 12.19 -19.01
C MET A 66 -18.48 11.56 -20.38
N ILE A 67 -19.55 10.99 -20.96
CA ILE A 67 -19.63 10.60 -22.37
C ILE A 67 -20.86 11.27 -22.97
N ASP A 68 -20.64 12.12 -23.99
CA ASP A 68 -21.61 13.08 -24.49
C ASP A 68 -22.19 13.89 -23.32
N ASP A 69 -23.52 13.93 -23.15
CA ASP A 69 -24.19 14.66 -22.07
C ASP A 69 -24.49 13.79 -20.83
N SER A 70 -23.81 12.63 -20.67
CA SER A 70 -24.08 11.67 -19.58
C SER A 70 -22.93 11.59 -18.64
N ASP A 71 -23.16 11.88 -17.35
CA ASP A 71 -22.20 11.71 -16.27
C ASP A 71 -21.81 10.23 -16.10
N ILE A 72 -20.51 9.98 -15.90
CA ILE A 72 -19.94 8.66 -15.67
C ILE A 72 -19.35 8.65 -14.26
N GLY A 73 -20.07 8.05 -13.33
CA GLY A 73 -19.66 7.97 -11.91
C GLY A 73 -18.88 6.71 -11.54
N ASN A 74 -19.06 5.63 -12.31
CA ASN A 74 -18.45 4.31 -12.05
C ASN A 74 -18.34 3.46 -13.33
N ILE A 75 -17.72 2.29 -13.20
CA ILE A 75 -17.47 1.40 -14.35
C ILE A 75 -18.76 0.86 -14.98
N ASP A 76 -19.81 0.68 -14.18
CA ASP A 76 -21.10 0.19 -14.69
C ASP A 76 -21.79 1.27 -15.54
N ASP A 77 -21.70 2.54 -15.13
CA ASP A 77 -22.17 3.67 -15.91
C ASP A 77 -21.47 3.75 -17.27
N LEU A 78 -20.13 3.59 -17.25
CA LEU A 78 -19.33 3.55 -18.48
C LEU A 78 -19.76 2.40 -19.41
N GLY A 79 -19.88 1.19 -18.85
CA GLY A 79 -20.31 0.01 -19.59
C GLY A 79 -21.72 0.15 -20.18
N ASN A 80 -22.66 0.65 -19.38
CA ASN A 80 -24.04 0.88 -19.80
C ASN A 80 -24.11 1.96 -20.91
N LYS A 81 -23.34 3.05 -20.76
CA LYS A 81 -23.32 4.12 -21.76
C LYS A 81 -22.73 3.62 -23.07
N LEU A 82 -21.60 2.90 -23.04
CA LEU A 82 -20.97 2.36 -24.24
C LEU A 82 -21.84 1.31 -24.94
N SER A 83 -22.67 0.57 -24.21
CA SER A 83 -23.59 -0.41 -24.79
C SER A 83 -24.72 0.19 -25.63
N ALA A 84 -24.94 1.49 -25.53
CA ALA A 84 -25.92 2.21 -26.34
C ALA A 84 -25.38 2.65 -27.72
N TYR A 85 -24.10 2.46 -27.97
CA TYR A 85 -23.42 2.81 -29.23
C TYR A 85 -23.03 1.56 -30.02
N VAL A 86 -22.76 1.75 -31.28
CA VAL A 86 -22.21 0.73 -32.19
C VAL A 86 -20.78 1.15 -32.63
N PRO A 87 -19.97 0.21 -33.15
CA PRO A 87 -18.71 0.57 -33.77
C PRO A 87 -18.87 1.67 -34.83
N ASP A 88 -17.86 2.53 -34.96
CA ASP A 88 -17.80 3.74 -35.80
C ASP A 88 -18.65 4.92 -35.32
N ASP A 89 -19.41 4.80 -34.24
CA ASP A 89 -20.04 5.96 -33.61
C ASP A 89 -19.00 6.92 -33.06
N ILE A 90 -19.27 8.22 -33.20
CA ILE A 90 -18.41 9.29 -32.66
C ILE A 90 -19.04 9.81 -31.38
N VAL A 91 -18.28 9.75 -30.29
CA VAL A 91 -18.70 10.22 -28.96
C VAL A 91 -17.74 11.28 -28.43
N GLN A 92 -18.26 12.21 -27.65
CA GLN A 92 -17.46 13.14 -26.86
C GLN A 92 -17.10 12.48 -25.53
N VAL A 93 -15.80 12.34 -25.22
CA VAL A 93 -15.31 11.80 -23.96
C VAL A 93 -14.64 12.91 -23.18
N ASP A 94 -15.23 13.28 -22.04
CA ASP A 94 -14.64 14.24 -21.11
C ASP A 94 -13.91 13.53 -20.01
N ILE A 95 -12.66 13.94 -19.80
CA ILE A 95 -11.80 13.38 -18.78
C ILE A 95 -11.27 14.47 -17.84
N VAL A 96 -10.92 14.07 -16.64
CA VAL A 96 -10.16 14.91 -15.71
C VAL A 96 -8.80 14.25 -15.46
N ARG A 97 -7.76 15.01 -15.75
CA ARG A 97 -6.35 14.65 -15.52
C ARG A 97 -5.79 15.53 -14.40
N LYS A 98 -4.70 15.15 -13.79
CA LYS A 98 -4.02 15.96 -12.76
C LYS A 98 -3.69 17.39 -13.22
N THR A 99 -3.53 17.61 -14.52
CA THR A 99 -3.30 18.92 -15.14
C THR A 99 -4.59 19.71 -15.43
N GLY A 100 -5.76 19.10 -15.27
CA GLY A 100 -7.06 19.72 -15.51
C GLY A 100 -7.98 18.89 -16.43
N PRO A 101 -9.17 19.40 -16.76
CA PRO A 101 -10.12 18.73 -17.62
C PRO A 101 -9.66 18.78 -19.08
N HIS A 102 -9.98 17.73 -19.83
CA HIS A 102 -9.79 17.62 -21.27
C HIS A 102 -11.01 16.96 -21.91
N SER A 103 -11.22 17.21 -23.18
CA SER A 103 -12.34 16.69 -23.94
C SER A 103 -11.87 16.19 -25.31
N PHE A 104 -12.27 14.98 -25.65
CA PHE A 104 -11.85 14.31 -26.89
C PHE A 104 -13.06 13.81 -27.67
N SER A 105 -13.05 14.05 -28.99
CA SER A 105 -13.97 13.40 -29.92
C SER A 105 -13.36 12.06 -30.33
N VAL A 106 -14.04 10.96 -30.01
CA VAL A 106 -13.51 9.61 -30.16
C VAL A 106 -14.45 8.80 -31.07
N THR A 107 -13.91 8.20 -32.10
CA THR A 107 -14.62 7.21 -32.92
C THR A 107 -14.45 5.85 -32.29
N LEU A 108 -15.55 5.22 -31.83
CA LEU A 108 -15.49 3.94 -31.13
C LEU A 108 -15.11 2.81 -32.09
N ALA A 109 -14.28 1.87 -31.63
CA ALA A 109 -13.92 0.67 -32.36
C ALA A 109 -14.87 -0.50 -32.01
N GLU A 110 -14.77 -1.58 -32.76
CA GLU A 110 -15.37 -2.85 -32.39
C GLU A 110 -14.60 -3.53 -31.25
N HIS A 111 -15.34 -4.16 -30.34
CA HIS A 111 -14.74 -4.86 -29.22
C HIS A 111 -14.02 -6.13 -29.72
N PRO A 112 -12.77 -6.43 -29.27
CA PRO A 112 -11.98 -7.54 -29.80
C PRO A 112 -12.61 -8.94 -29.58
N ASP A 113 -13.45 -9.09 -28.56
CA ASP A 113 -14.03 -10.37 -28.16
C ASP A 113 -15.56 -10.45 -28.35
N TYR A 114 -16.21 -9.36 -28.76
CA TYR A 114 -17.68 -9.27 -28.88
C TYR A 114 -18.06 -8.51 -30.12
N ASP A 115 -18.69 -9.19 -31.09
CA ASP A 115 -19.17 -8.59 -32.33
C ASP A 115 -20.23 -7.50 -32.08
N ASP A 116 -20.27 -6.48 -32.93
CA ASP A 116 -21.22 -5.37 -32.89
C ASP A 116 -21.22 -4.54 -31.59
N ARG A 117 -20.22 -4.68 -30.73
CA ARG A 117 -20.10 -3.94 -29.48
C ARG A 117 -19.08 -2.82 -29.60
N ALA A 118 -19.51 -1.59 -29.30
CA ALA A 118 -18.62 -0.44 -29.27
C ALA A 118 -17.60 -0.54 -28.13
N PHE A 119 -16.36 -0.18 -28.41
CA PHE A 119 -15.24 -0.28 -27.50
C PHE A 119 -14.37 0.97 -27.54
N LEU A 120 -14.03 1.51 -26.37
CA LEU A 120 -13.18 2.69 -26.21
C LEU A 120 -11.68 2.33 -26.18
N GLY A 121 -11.33 1.15 -25.69
CA GLY A 121 -9.94 0.70 -25.56
C GLY A 121 -9.28 1.10 -24.24
N VAL A 122 -10.04 1.16 -23.15
CA VAL A 122 -9.53 1.44 -21.80
C VAL A 122 -9.78 0.28 -20.83
N VAL A 123 -8.91 0.15 -19.84
CA VAL A 123 -9.11 -0.71 -18.67
C VAL A 123 -9.11 0.18 -17.44
N SER A 124 -10.17 0.09 -16.64
CA SER A 124 -10.24 0.80 -15.36
C SER A 124 -9.32 0.17 -14.32
N LEU A 125 -8.98 0.93 -13.28
CA LEU A 125 -8.38 0.32 -12.09
C LEU A 125 -9.35 -0.67 -11.44
N PRO A 126 -8.83 -1.79 -10.89
CA PRO A 126 -9.66 -2.81 -10.26
C PRO A 126 -10.30 -2.32 -8.95
N ILE A 127 -9.75 -1.29 -8.35
CA ILE A 127 -10.25 -0.68 -7.11
C ILE A 127 -10.21 0.85 -7.29
N ASP A 128 -11.29 1.50 -6.92
CA ASP A 128 -11.38 2.95 -6.94
C ASP A 128 -10.35 3.58 -5.97
N PRO A 129 -9.51 4.52 -6.45
CA PRO A 129 -8.54 5.22 -5.62
C PRO A 129 -9.14 5.91 -4.39
N SER A 130 -10.41 6.35 -4.44
CA SER A 130 -11.11 6.96 -3.31
C SER A 130 -11.35 5.98 -2.17
N VAL A 131 -11.72 4.73 -2.51
CA VAL A 131 -11.95 3.66 -1.51
C VAL A 131 -10.67 3.36 -0.77
N VAL A 132 -9.57 3.24 -1.50
CA VAL A 132 -8.25 2.99 -0.92
C VAL A 132 -7.81 4.12 -0.01
N LEU A 133 -7.91 5.36 -0.49
CA LEU A 133 -7.52 6.53 0.28
C LEU A 133 -8.33 6.64 1.57
N ASN A 134 -9.64 6.41 1.52
CA ASN A 134 -10.52 6.41 2.69
C ASN A 134 -10.11 5.36 3.73
N GLN A 135 -9.64 4.18 3.31
CA GLN A 135 -9.14 3.17 4.25
C GLN A 135 -7.92 3.66 5.02
N TYR A 136 -6.99 4.37 4.36
CA TYR A 136 -5.82 4.96 5.02
C TYR A 136 -6.17 6.13 5.92
N GLN A 137 -7.04 7.03 5.47
CA GLN A 137 -7.47 8.19 6.25
C GLN A 137 -8.22 7.79 7.53
N ASN A 138 -8.98 6.69 7.47
CA ASN A 138 -9.74 6.15 8.61
C ASN A 138 -8.97 5.10 9.43
N ALA A 139 -7.72 4.80 9.10
CA ALA A 139 -6.95 3.74 9.74
C ALA A 139 -6.62 4.00 11.23
N PHE A 140 -6.68 5.26 11.69
CA PHE A 140 -6.43 5.64 13.08
C PHE A 140 -7.67 5.59 13.99
N GLY A 141 -8.88 5.35 13.45
CA GLY A 141 -10.00 4.90 14.27
C GLY A 141 -9.75 3.45 14.70
N LEU A 142 -9.92 3.11 15.98
CA LEU A 142 -9.72 1.77 16.61
C LEU A 142 -10.34 0.59 15.82
N SER A 143 -10.08 0.51 14.54
CA SER A 143 -10.59 -0.46 13.56
C SER A 143 -9.45 -1.32 13.02
N SER A 144 -9.81 -2.46 12.43
CA SER A 144 -8.87 -3.34 11.70
C SER A 144 -8.09 -2.61 10.60
N SER A 145 -8.56 -1.45 10.16
CA SER A 145 -7.88 -0.60 9.16
C SER A 145 -6.48 -0.14 9.58
N MET A 146 -6.19 -0.07 10.89
CA MET A 146 -4.83 0.23 11.36
C MET A 146 -3.81 -0.80 10.88
N LEU A 147 -4.22 -2.05 10.66
CA LEU A 147 -3.35 -3.12 10.17
C LEU A 147 -2.87 -2.87 8.74
N ILE A 148 -3.52 -1.99 7.98
CA ILE A 148 -3.12 -1.66 6.61
C ILE A 148 -1.71 -1.07 6.54
N TYR A 149 -1.29 -0.30 7.56
CA TYR A 149 0.06 0.25 7.66
C TYR A 149 1.12 -0.80 8.03
N LEU A 150 0.70 -1.98 8.46
CA LEU A 150 1.58 -3.09 8.82
C LEU A 150 1.75 -4.11 7.70
N THR A 151 0.93 -4.00 6.64
CA THR A 151 1.02 -4.91 5.50
C THR A 151 2.29 -4.67 4.69
N PHE A 152 2.91 -5.76 4.30
CA PHE A 152 4.12 -5.71 3.47
C PHE A 152 3.77 -5.12 2.09
N PRO A 153 4.56 -4.17 1.55
CA PRO A 153 4.34 -3.64 0.22
C PRO A 153 4.62 -4.73 -0.82
N THR A 154 3.60 -5.41 -1.29
CA THR A 154 3.67 -6.38 -2.40
C THR A 154 3.24 -5.73 -3.71
N GLY A 155 3.78 -6.18 -4.84
CA GLY A 155 3.77 -5.49 -6.15
C GLY A 155 2.42 -5.11 -6.78
N ASN A 156 1.28 -5.48 -6.20
CA ASN A 156 -0.06 -5.12 -6.70
C ASN A 156 -0.69 -3.94 -5.96
N GLN A 157 0.11 -3.01 -5.43
CA GLN A 157 -0.37 -2.08 -4.45
C GLN A 157 -0.81 -0.75 -5.01
N ILE A 158 -2.05 -0.49 -4.74
CA ILE A 158 -2.74 0.78 -4.74
C ILE A 158 -2.36 1.63 -3.51
N LEU A 159 -1.54 1.09 -2.62
CA LEU A 159 -1.30 1.51 -1.23
C LEU A 159 0.05 2.24 -1.08
N VAL A 160 0.22 2.97 0.05
CA VAL A 160 1.54 3.50 0.43
C VAL A 160 2.53 2.33 0.64
N PRO A 161 3.74 2.37 0.07
CA PRO A 161 4.32 3.47 -0.69
C PRO A 161 3.71 3.59 -2.09
N TYR A 162 3.34 4.82 -2.48
CA TYR A 162 2.78 5.07 -3.79
C TYR A 162 3.83 4.86 -4.87
N SER A 163 3.50 4.07 -5.90
CA SER A 163 4.27 4.03 -7.14
C SER A 163 4.08 5.31 -7.95
N ASP A 164 4.97 5.56 -8.91
CA ASP A 164 4.83 6.69 -9.84
C ASP A 164 3.49 6.62 -10.58
N PHE A 165 3.08 5.41 -10.97
CA PHE A 165 1.79 5.16 -11.61
C PHE A 165 0.62 5.54 -10.69
N MET A 166 0.61 5.09 -9.45
CA MET A 166 -0.47 5.43 -8.50
C MET A 166 -0.51 6.91 -8.15
N SER A 167 0.63 7.59 -8.25
CA SER A 167 0.71 9.03 -8.02
C SER A 167 -0.14 9.85 -9.00
N LEU A 168 -0.47 9.30 -10.15
CA LEU A 168 -1.30 9.96 -11.17
C LEU A 168 -2.75 10.17 -10.71
N PHE A 169 -3.24 9.33 -9.82
CA PHE A 169 -4.63 9.30 -9.37
C PHE A 169 -4.93 10.18 -8.15
N TYR A 170 -3.90 10.78 -7.54
CA TYR A 170 -4.06 11.58 -6.34
C TYR A 170 -3.52 13.00 -6.49
N THR A 171 -4.19 13.92 -5.83
CA THR A 171 -3.74 15.29 -5.61
C THR A 171 -3.73 15.59 -4.11
N SER A 172 -3.11 16.69 -3.70
CA SER A 172 -2.99 17.07 -2.29
C SER A 172 -2.98 18.59 -2.12
N SER A 173 -3.53 19.06 -0.99
CA SER A 173 -3.48 20.49 -0.63
C SER A 173 -2.05 21.02 -0.38
N ILE A 174 -1.10 20.13 -0.11
CA ILE A 174 0.34 20.50 0.03
C ILE A 174 1.11 20.29 -1.28
N GLY A 175 0.42 20.02 -2.39
CA GLY A 175 1.01 19.88 -3.72
C GLY A 175 1.77 18.57 -3.94
N ASP A 176 2.66 18.56 -4.93
CA ASP A 176 3.37 17.34 -5.38
C ASP A 176 4.37 16.75 -4.38
N VAL A 177 4.70 17.48 -3.31
CA VAL A 177 5.57 16.96 -2.24
C VAL A 177 4.86 15.91 -1.36
N ALA A 178 3.53 15.81 -1.43
CA ALA A 178 2.75 14.88 -0.61
C ALA A 178 3.19 13.43 -0.78
N ILE A 179 3.32 12.97 -2.02
CA ILE A 179 3.65 11.58 -2.33
C ILE A 179 5.08 11.20 -1.90
N PRO A 180 6.13 11.97 -2.25
CA PRO A 180 7.46 11.72 -1.73
C PRO A 180 7.53 11.71 -0.20
N LEU A 181 6.83 12.62 0.48
CA LEU A 181 6.78 12.68 1.94
C LEU A 181 6.04 11.45 2.52
N ALA A 182 4.89 11.08 1.97
CA ALA A 182 4.16 9.90 2.39
C ALA A 182 5.02 8.64 2.26
N ASN A 183 5.71 8.47 1.13
CA ASN A 183 6.63 7.35 0.91
C ASN A 183 7.80 7.35 1.89
N ALA A 184 8.42 8.51 2.14
CA ALA A 184 9.52 8.64 3.10
C ALA A 184 9.07 8.26 4.52
N PHE A 185 7.95 8.80 5.00
CA PHE A 185 7.42 8.50 6.33
C PHE A 185 6.97 7.06 6.46
N PHE A 186 6.40 6.47 5.39
CA PHE A 186 6.07 5.04 5.37
C PHE A 186 7.32 4.18 5.59
N TRP A 187 8.39 4.41 4.84
CA TRP A 187 9.61 3.62 4.98
C TRP A 187 10.29 3.81 6.34
N ILE A 188 10.30 5.03 6.88
CA ILE A 188 10.81 5.30 8.22
C ILE A 188 10.00 4.51 9.25
N TRP A 189 8.68 4.60 9.21
CA TRP A 189 7.80 3.84 10.08
C TRP A 189 8.02 2.34 9.93
N PHE A 190 7.92 1.84 8.71
CA PHE A 190 7.95 0.42 8.38
C PHE A 190 9.26 -0.25 8.82
N ILE A 191 10.42 0.39 8.53
CA ILE A 191 11.73 -0.13 8.93
C ILE A 191 11.86 -0.15 10.45
N ASN A 192 11.51 0.94 11.14
CA ASN A 192 11.63 1.02 12.59
C ASN A 192 10.71 0.02 13.30
N PHE A 193 9.48 -0.14 12.82
CA PHE A 193 8.52 -1.09 13.35
C PHE A 193 8.99 -2.54 13.18
N ASN A 194 9.41 -2.92 11.97
CA ASN A 194 9.92 -4.26 11.70
C ASN A 194 11.19 -4.55 12.49
N LEU A 195 12.12 -3.60 12.58
CA LEU A 195 13.32 -3.74 13.38
C LEU A 195 12.97 -3.99 14.86
N GLY A 196 11.96 -3.28 15.38
CA GLY A 196 11.44 -3.51 16.73
C GLY A 196 10.86 -4.91 16.92
N ILE A 197 10.04 -5.40 15.97
CA ILE A 197 9.51 -6.76 15.99
C ILE A 197 10.62 -7.79 15.94
N PHE A 198 11.53 -7.71 14.97
CA PHE A 198 12.62 -8.68 14.85
C PHE A 198 13.50 -8.71 16.07
N ASN A 199 13.82 -7.56 16.66
CA ASN A 199 14.62 -7.48 17.88
C ASN A 199 13.88 -8.00 19.12
N SER A 200 12.54 -8.03 19.12
CA SER A 200 11.74 -8.60 20.21
C SER A 200 11.60 -10.11 20.15
N LEU A 201 11.87 -10.74 19.00
CA LEU A 201 11.80 -12.19 18.86
C LEU A 201 12.83 -12.89 19.76
N PRO A 202 12.48 -14.04 20.38
CA PRO A 202 13.38 -14.79 21.26
C PRO A 202 14.47 -15.52 20.45
N ILE A 203 15.14 -14.82 19.56
CA ILE A 203 16.23 -15.32 18.71
C ILE A 203 17.57 -14.84 19.25
N TYR A 204 18.43 -15.73 19.72
CA TYR A 204 19.79 -15.37 20.08
C TYR A 204 20.67 -15.22 18.82
N PRO A 205 21.46 -14.14 18.65
CA PRO A 205 21.89 -13.15 19.66
C PRO A 205 21.05 -11.86 19.76
N LEU A 206 19.87 -11.78 19.16
CA LEU A 206 19.01 -10.59 19.22
C LEU A 206 18.60 -10.26 20.67
N ASP A 207 18.12 -9.03 20.90
CA ASP A 207 17.78 -8.55 22.23
C ASP A 207 16.63 -9.36 22.87
N GLY A 208 15.61 -9.73 22.09
CA GLY A 208 14.55 -10.61 22.54
C GLY A 208 15.07 -11.97 22.99
N GLY A 209 16.06 -12.54 22.32
CA GLY A 209 16.73 -13.76 22.75
C GLY A 209 17.52 -13.59 24.05
N GLN A 210 18.17 -12.45 24.23
CA GLN A 210 18.85 -12.12 25.48
C GLN A 210 17.85 -11.88 26.63
N ALA A 211 16.75 -11.16 26.36
CA ALA A 211 15.67 -10.93 27.31
C ALA A 211 15.01 -12.26 27.73
N PHE A 212 14.74 -13.15 26.76
CA PHE A 212 14.20 -14.49 27.00
C PHE A 212 15.12 -15.32 27.91
N ARG A 213 16.43 -15.29 27.65
CA ARG A 213 17.41 -15.97 28.52
C ARG A 213 17.42 -15.43 29.93
N ARG A 214 17.37 -14.09 30.12
CA ARG A 214 17.26 -13.46 31.45
C ARG A 214 15.95 -13.81 32.13
N PHE A 215 14.84 -13.90 31.39
CA PHE A 215 13.56 -14.37 31.92
C PHE A 215 13.65 -15.79 32.45
N LEU A 216 14.28 -16.71 31.71
CA LEU A 216 14.48 -18.10 32.16
C LEU A 216 15.29 -18.16 33.48
N TYR A 217 16.38 -17.41 33.57
CA TYR A 217 17.16 -17.33 34.80
C TYR A 217 16.35 -16.76 35.98
N ARG A 218 15.55 -15.72 35.73
CA ARG A 218 14.77 -15.09 36.80
C ARG A 218 13.59 -15.96 37.26
N PHE A 219 12.94 -16.66 36.35
CA PHE A 219 11.73 -17.45 36.62
C PHE A 219 12.05 -18.78 37.26
N PHE A 220 13.07 -19.47 36.76
CA PHE A 220 13.44 -20.80 37.24
C PHE A 220 14.54 -20.76 38.31
N GLY A 221 15.20 -19.62 38.51
CA GLY A 221 16.24 -19.42 39.49
C GLY A 221 17.36 -20.46 39.38
N ASN A 222 17.87 -20.93 40.54
CA ASN A 222 18.92 -21.96 40.64
C ASN A 222 18.44 -23.37 40.27
N LYS A 223 17.19 -23.56 39.83
CA LYS A 223 16.64 -24.89 39.47
C LYS A 223 17.13 -25.37 38.11
N LEU A 224 17.56 -24.47 37.22
CA LEU A 224 18.11 -24.83 35.93
C LEU A 224 19.62 -24.60 35.90
N GLN A 225 20.34 -25.60 35.39
CA GLN A 225 21.78 -25.44 35.11
C GLN A 225 21.96 -24.49 33.92
N ASP A 226 23.07 -23.76 33.88
CA ASP A 226 23.39 -22.83 32.77
C ASP A 226 23.32 -23.48 31.39
N ASN A 227 23.81 -24.72 31.28
CA ASN A 227 23.72 -25.49 30.04
C ASN A 227 22.27 -25.74 29.59
N THR A 228 21.35 -25.96 30.51
CA THR A 228 19.93 -26.19 30.23
C THR A 228 19.29 -24.92 29.68
N VAL A 229 19.58 -23.76 30.28
CA VAL A 229 19.10 -22.45 29.78
C VAL A 229 19.61 -22.17 28.38
N ILE A 230 20.88 -22.48 28.09
CA ILE A 230 21.47 -22.32 26.75
C ILE A 230 20.77 -23.23 25.74
N ILE A 231 20.53 -24.50 26.09
CA ILE A 231 19.84 -25.45 25.21
C ILE A 231 18.41 -24.99 24.92
N ILE A 232 17.63 -24.62 25.93
CA ILE A 232 16.27 -24.10 25.74
C ILE A 232 16.27 -22.88 24.84
N SER A 233 17.17 -21.92 25.08
CA SER A 233 17.26 -20.72 24.28
C SER A 233 17.59 -21.00 22.80
N ARG A 234 18.47 -21.99 22.54
CA ARG A 234 18.81 -22.42 21.16
C ARG A 234 17.63 -23.12 20.49
N LEU A 235 16.91 -23.99 21.20
CA LEU A 235 15.75 -24.68 20.65
C LEU A 235 14.63 -23.69 20.30
N VAL A 236 14.37 -22.71 21.17
CA VAL A 236 13.39 -21.64 20.89
C VAL A 236 13.85 -20.79 19.69
N THR A 237 15.12 -20.45 19.62
CA THR A 237 15.68 -19.73 18.44
C THR A 237 15.42 -20.51 17.15
N ILE A 238 15.76 -21.81 17.12
CA ILE A 238 15.55 -22.66 15.94
C ILE A 238 14.07 -22.73 15.57
N LEU A 239 13.19 -22.92 16.56
CA LEU A 239 11.75 -22.97 16.34
C LEU A 239 11.22 -21.67 15.73
N VAL A 240 11.58 -20.53 16.30
CA VAL A 240 11.11 -19.22 15.81
C VAL A 240 11.67 -18.91 14.42
N VAL A 241 12.95 -19.19 14.18
CA VAL A 241 13.54 -19.03 12.83
C VAL A 241 12.83 -19.93 11.81
N PHE A 242 12.56 -21.19 12.17
CA PHE A 242 11.80 -22.10 11.32
C PHE A 242 10.40 -21.58 11.02
N MET A 243 9.67 -21.06 12.04
CA MET A 243 8.34 -20.46 11.84
C MET A 243 8.39 -19.24 10.91
N VAL A 244 9.37 -18.35 11.09
CA VAL A 244 9.55 -17.16 10.23
C VAL A 244 9.83 -17.59 8.80
N ILE A 245 10.76 -18.53 8.59
CA ILE A 245 11.07 -19.04 7.23
C ILE A 245 9.84 -19.71 6.60
N SER A 246 9.08 -20.48 7.39
CA SER A 246 7.88 -21.16 6.91
C SER A 246 6.83 -20.21 6.36
N ILE A 247 6.65 -19.02 6.95
CA ILE A 247 5.72 -17.99 6.46
C ILE A 247 6.08 -17.56 5.02
N PHE A 248 7.37 -17.48 4.71
CA PHE A 248 7.82 -17.06 3.38
C PHE A 248 7.88 -18.21 2.36
N VAL A 249 8.17 -19.42 2.80
CA VAL A 249 8.39 -20.57 1.91
C VAL A 249 7.09 -21.32 1.60
N PHE A 250 6.18 -21.43 2.58
CA PHE A 250 4.96 -22.24 2.46
C PHE A 250 4.03 -21.80 1.31
N PRO A 251 3.81 -20.50 1.02
CA PRO A 251 3.01 -20.07 -0.11
C PRO A 251 3.52 -20.57 -1.46
N TYR A 252 4.84 -20.69 -1.61
CA TYR A 252 5.47 -21.18 -2.85
C TYR A 252 5.47 -22.70 -3.00
N LEU A 253 5.25 -23.43 -1.89
CA LEU A 253 5.17 -24.89 -1.93
C LEU A 253 3.72 -25.38 -2.18
N LEU A 254 2.73 -24.52 -2.00
CA LEU A 254 1.31 -24.82 -2.18
C LEU A 254 0.70 -24.22 -3.46
N SER A 255 1.51 -23.42 -4.20
CA SER A 255 1.17 -22.90 -5.52
C SER A 255 1.62 -23.86 -6.62
#